data_f9db07c829dea83c550adeebc31d1455
#
_entry.id   f9db07c829dea83c550adeebc31d1455
#
_cell.length_a   1.000
_cell.length_b   1.000
_cell.length_c   1.000
_cell.angle_alpha   90.00
_cell.angle_beta   90.00
_cell.angle_gamma   90.00
#
_symmetry.space_group_name_H-M   'P 1'
#
loop_
_entity.id
_entity.type
_entity.pdbx_description
1 polymer ?
#
loop_
_entity_poly.entity_id
_entity_poly.type
_entity_poly.pdbx_seq_one_letter_code
_entity_poly.pdbx_strand_id
1 'polypeptide(L)'
;MATSNDSLATTQQRRGFWLRMLHQWHWISSALCLIGMLLFTITGLTLNHAARIEASPSTEHRTLTLPPALLKSLGSREDGDAPLPPRVAQWLGRELDISIGNRAGEWSADEVYLALPRPGGDAWLSLDRSTGAIEYERTGRGAIAYLNDLHKGRNAGPAWGWFIDVFAIACLVFCITGLFLLHLHARQRRMTWPLVGLGLLIPLLLALLLIH
;
A
#
# COMPACT_ATOMS: atom_id res chain seq x y z
N MET A 1 -39.12 -46.76 10.22
CA MET A 1 -39.53 -45.49 9.54
C MET A 1 -39.10 -44.20 10.26
N ALA A 2 -38.61 -44.24 11.51
CA ALA A 2 -38.16 -43.06 12.28
C ALA A 2 -36.80 -42.48 11.82
N THR A 3 -35.87 -43.30 11.37
CA THR A 3 -34.49 -42.89 11.02
C THR A 3 -34.35 -41.99 9.78
N SER A 4 -35.32 -41.99 8.86
CA SER A 4 -35.31 -41.18 7.63
C SER A 4 -35.68 -39.71 7.90
N ASN A 5 -36.60 -39.45 8.83
CA ASN A 5 -37.01 -38.09 9.18
C ASN A 5 -35.95 -37.32 9.98
N ASP A 6 -35.22 -37.99 10.85
CA ASP A 6 -34.15 -37.41 11.65
C ASP A 6 -32.93 -36.97 10.77
N SER A 7 -32.62 -37.77 9.76
CA SER A 7 -31.54 -37.43 8.82
C SER A 7 -31.87 -36.22 7.93
N LEU A 8 -33.12 -36.06 7.54
CA LEU A 8 -33.60 -34.92 6.76
C LEU A 8 -33.65 -33.66 7.61
N ALA A 9 -34.09 -33.74 8.87
CA ALA A 9 -34.11 -32.61 9.80
C ALA A 9 -32.71 -32.08 10.12
N THR A 10 -31.75 -32.99 10.36
CA THR A 10 -30.33 -32.58 10.60
C THR A 10 -29.69 -31.96 9.37
N THR A 11 -29.99 -32.42 8.16
CA THR A 11 -29.52 -31.87 6.90
C THR A 11 -30.06 -30.44 6.67
N GLN A 12 -31.36 -30.24 6.93
CA GLN A 12 -31.99 -28.92 6.82
C GLN A 12 -31.45 -27.93 7.85
N GLN A 13 -31.23 -28.35 9.09
CA GLN A 13 -30.63 -27.52 10.14
C GLN A 13 -29.21 -27.10 9.78
N ARG A 14 -28.37 -28.02 9.29
CA ARG A 14 -27.02 -27.74 8.80
C ARG A 14 -27.03 -26.73 7.66
N ARG A 15 -27.90 -26.93 6.66
CA ARG A 15 -28.03 -25.97 5.55
C ARG A 15 -28.47 -24.60 6.02
N GLY A 16 -29.42 -24.50 6.92
CA GLY A 16 -29.88 -23.24 7.52
C GLY A 16 -28.77 -22.52 8.29
N PHE A 17 -27.94 -23.26 9.03
CA PHE A 17 -26.78 -22.71 9.74
C PHE A 17 -25.77 -22.13 8.76
N TRP A 18 -25.33 -22.87 7.75
CA TRP A 18 -24.35 -22.40 6.76
C TRP A 18 -24.84 -21.18 5.97
N LEU A 19 -26.12 -21.16 5.61
CA LEU A 19 -26.70 -19.99 4.94
C LEU A 19 -26.66 -18.74 5.81
N ARG A 20 -27.00 -18.85 7.10
CA ARG A 20 -26.90 -17.71 8.03
C ARG A 20 -25.45 -17.25 8.18
N MET A 21 -24.50 -18.17 8.34
CA MET A 21 -23.07 -17.85 8.43
C MET A 21 -22.58 -17.12 7.16
N LEU A 22 -22.90 -17.62 5.98
CA LEU A 22 -22.51 -16.98 4.71
C LEU A 22 -23.08 -15.57 4.59
N HIS A 23 -24.36 -15.36 4.89
CA HIS A 23 -24.96 -14.02 4.86
C HIS A 23 -24.31 -13.08 5.88
N GLN A 24 -24.06 -13.56 7.08
CA GLN A 24 -23.44 -12.76 8.12
C GLN A 24 -22.01 -12.34 7.75
N TRP A 25 -21.18 -13.28 7.31
CA TRP A 25 -19.80 -12.96 6.89
C TRP A 25 -19.77 -12.07 5.65
N HIS A 26 -20.66 -12.33 4.70
CA HIS A 26 -20.79 -11.46 3.52
C HIS A 26 -21.19 -10.03 3.90
N TRP A 27 -22.16 -9.87 4.79
CA TRP A 27 -22.58 -8.55 5.28
C TRP A 27 -21.46 -7.81 6.01
N ILE A 28 -20.79 -8.51 6.96
CA ILE A 28 -19.68 -7.92 7.73
C ILE A 28 -18.56 -7.50 6.81
N SER A 29 -18.09 -8.40 5.94
CA SER A 29 -17.00 -8.08 5.01
C SER A 29 -17.38 -7.00 4.01
N SER A 30 -18.62 -6.99 3.51
CA SER A 30 -19.15 -5.92 2.66
C SER A 30 -19.09 -4.57 3.37
N ALA A 31 -19.59 -4.48 4.60
CA ALA A 31 -19.58 -3.23 5.37
C ALA A 31 -18.15 -2.73 5.64
N LEU A 32 -17.22 -3.64 5.93
CA LEU A 32 -15.81 -3.28 6.18
C LEU A 32 -15.09 -2.79 4.92
N CYS A 33 -15.32 -3.43 3.77
CA CYS A 33 -14.52 -3.15 2.59
C CYS A 33 -15.19 -2.18 1.58
N LEU A 34 -16.49 -1.85 1.71
CA LEU A 34 -17.22 -1.05 0.73
C LEU A 34 -16.55 0.29 0.41
N ILE A 35 -16.26 1.09 1.44
CA ILE A 35 -15.64 2.42 1.25
C ILE A 35 -14.22 2.29 0.73
N GLY A 36 -13.44 1.35 1.27
CA GLY A 36 -12.10 1.06 0.78
C GLY A 36 -12.12 0.64 -0.70
N MET A 37 -13.04 -0.23 -1.10
CA MET A 37 -13.20 -0.64 -2.51
C MET A 37 -13.50 0.54 -3.42
N LEU A 38 -14.41 1.45 -3.02
CA LEU A 38 -14.69 2.67 -3.79
C LEU A 38 -13.44 3.53 -3.96
N LEU A 39 -12.71 3.78 -2.87
CA LEU A 39 -11.47 4.56 -2.91
C LEU A 39 -10.40 3.91 -3.77
N PHE A 40 -10.18 2.60 -3.61
CA PHE A 40 -9.20 1.86 -4.41
C PHE A 40 -9.61 1.76 -5.88
N THR A 41 -10.90 1.67 -6.19
CA THR A 41 -11.39 1.70 -7.58
C THR A 41 -11.12 3.06 -8.24
N ILE A 42 -11.45 4.17 -7.54
CA ILE A 42 -11.19 5.53 -8.04
C ILE A 42 -9.69 5.75 -8.23
N THR A 43 -8.87 5.39 -7.24
CA THR A 43 -7.41 5.54 -7.34
C THR A 43 -6.81 4.59 -8.38
N GLY A 44 -7.39 3.42 -8.61
CA GLY A 44 -7.03 2.51 -9.69
C GLY A 44 -7.26 3.11 -11.09
N LEU A 45 -8.37 3.83 -11.27
CA LEU A 45 -8.63 4.58 -12.51
C LEU A 45 -7.59 5.69 -12.73
N THR A 46 -7.29 6.49 -11.71
CA THR A 46 -6.26 7.53 -11.82
C THR A 46 -4.88 6.93 -12.08
N LEU A 47 -4.57 5.80 -11.45
CA LEU A 47 -3.32 5.07 -11.65
C LEU A 47 -3.17 4.56 -13.09
N ASN A 48 -4.23 3.99 -13.67
CA ASN A 48 -4.23 3.49 -15.05
C ASN A 48 -4.04 4.63 -16.07
N HIS A 49 -4.40 5.87 -15.72
CA HIS A 49 -4.24 7.04 -16.56
C HIS A 49 -3.12 7.98 -16.08
N ALA A 50 -2.26 7.53 -15.17
CA ALA A 50 -1.24 8.37 -14.54
C ALA A 50 -0.31 9.07 -15.55
N ALA A 51 0.01 8.42 -16.68
CA ALA A 51 0.84 9.00 -17.73
C ALA A 51 0.16 10.16 -18.50
N ARG A 52 -1.18 10.27 -18.41
CA ARG A 52 -1.97 11.32 -19.09
C ARG A 52 -2.33 12.48 -18.15
N ILE A 53 -2.12 12.30 -16.86
CA ILE A 53 -2.42 13.31 -15.85
C ILE A 53 -1.12 14.10 -15.63
N GLU A 54 -1.13 15.36 -16.03
CA GLU A 54 0.01 16.23 -15.81
C GLU A 54 0.29 16.39 -14.32
N ALA A 55 1.51 16.03 -13.91
CA ALA A 55 1.99 16.33 -12.58
C ALA A 55 2.52 17.77 -12.56
N SER A 56 2.17 18.54 -11.55
CA SER A 56 2.80 19.81 -11.27
C SER A 56 3.79 19.63 -10.12
N PRO A 57 5.03 19.18 -10.40
CA PRO A 57 6.00 18.93 -9.36
C PRO A 57 6.39 20.26 -8.71
N SER A 58 6.43 20.27 -7.39
CA SER A 58 7.00 21.36 -6.60
C SER A 58 8.24 20.84 -5.91
N THR A 59 9.36 21.55 -6.09
CA THR A 59 10.63 21.20 -5.46
C THR A 59 10.99 22.27 -4.45
N GLU A 60 11.31 21.84 -3.25
CA GLU A 60 11.79 22.67 -2.15
C GLU A 60 13.25 22.31 -1.89
N HIS A 61 14.12 23.31 -1.92
CA HIS A 61 15.53 23.18 -1.55
C HIS A 61 15.80 23.88 -0.23
N ARG A 62 16.52 23.22 0.66
CA ARG A 62 17.04 23.81 1.90
C ARG A 62 18.52 23.50 2.05
N THR A 63 19.27 24.49 2.45
CA THR A 63 20.69 24.35 2.80
C THR A 63 20.85 24.65 4.30
N LEU A 64 21.60 23.82 4.99
CA LEU A 64 21.90 23.96 6.41
C LEU A 64 23.38 23.69 6.65
N THR A 65 23.86 24.03 7.85
CA THR A 65 25.22 23.66 8.27
C THR A 65 25.13 22.92 9.59
N LEU A 66 25.70 21.71 9.63
CA LEU A 66 25.74 20.88 10.83
C LEU A 66 26.58 21.58 11.92
N PRO A 67 26.10 21.72 13.15
CA PRO A 67 26.89 22.26 14.25
C PRO A 67 28.23 21.52 14.44
N PRO A 68 29.33 22.21 14.71
CA PRO A 68 30.67 21.62 14.78
C PRO A 68 30.80 20.45 15.79
N ALA A 69 30.01 20.48 16.86
CA ALA A 69 29.97 19.40 17.84
C ALA A 69 29.37 18.12 17.27
N LEU A 70 28.37 18.25 16.39
CA LEU A 70 27.72 17.11 15.72
C LEU A 70 28.58 16.63 14.53
N LEU A 71 29.25 17.53 13.82
CA LEU A 71 30.17 17.18 12.75
C LEU A 71 31.29 16.25 13.27
N LYS A 72 31.88 16.57 14.42
CA LYS A 72 32.86 15.69 15.06
C LYS A 72 32.32 14.29 15.39
N SER A 73 31.02 14.16 15.63
CA SER A 73 30.39 12.87 15.92
C SER A 73 30.20 11.95 14.72
N LEU A 74 30.37 12.47 13.49
CA LEU A 74 30.37 11.62 12.28
C LEU A 74 31.60 10.70 12.24
N GLY A 75 32.74 11.16 12.80
CA GLY A 75 33.97 10.38 12.87
C GLY A 75 34.54 9.99 11.51
N SER A 76 35.61 9.22 11.54
CA SER A 76 36.16 8.55 10.36
C SER A 76 35.44 7.21 10.19
N ARG A 77 34.34 7.19 9.46
CA ARG A 77 33.64 5.97 9.13
C ARG A 77 34.06 5.49 7.75
N GLU A 78 34.21 4.18 7.59
CA GLU A 78 34.49 3.55 6.29
C GLU A 78 33.29 3.71 5.35
N ASP A 79 33.53 3.64 4.05
CA ASP A 79 32.50 3.70 3.02
C ASP A 79 31.52 2.53 3.17
N GLY A 80 30.26 2.77 2.87
CA GLY A 80 29.20 1.75 2.94
C GLY A 80 27.89 2.26 3.53
N ASP A 81 26.95 1.35 3.70
CA ASP A 81 25.61 1.68 4.20
C ASP A 81 25.56 1.64 5.72
N ALA A 82 25.22 2.77 6.34
CA ALA A 82 25.05 2.82 7.78
C ALA A 82 24.12 3.97 8.23
N PRO A 83 23.41 3.83 9.35
CA PRO A 83 22.58 4.88 9.87
C PRO A 83 23.42 6.06 10.36
N LEU A 84 22.84 7.27 10.28
CA LEU A 84 23.43 8.47 10.88
C LEU A 84 23.54 8.30 12.41
N PRO A 85 24.55 8.93 13.05
CA PRO A 85 24.60 9.01 14.49
C PRO A 85 23.27 9.56 15.05
N PRO A 86 22.72 8.99 16.14
CA PRO A 86 21.39 9.33 16.62
C PRO A 86 21.19 10.81 16.92
N ARG A 87 22.22 11.50 17.40
CA ARG A 87 22.18 12.94 17.68
C ARG A 87 22.09 13.78 16.40
N VAL A 88 22.78 13.36 15.33
CA VAL A 88 22.72 14.00 14.01
C VAL A 88 21.35 13.80 13.38
N ALA A 89 20.85 12.55 13.35
CA ALA A 89 19.53 12.23 12.83
C ALA A 89 18.41 13.00 13.57
N GLN A 90 18.53 13.12 14.90
CA GLN A 90 17.56 13.85 15.71
C GLN A 90 17.60 15.37 15.47
N TRP A 91 18.79 15.94 15.28
CA TRP A 91 18.95 17.34 14.97
C TRP A 91 18.37 17.66 13.59
N LEU A 92 18.76 16.91 12.56
CA LEU A 92 18.20 17.02 11.20
C LEU A 92 16.69 16.86 11.18
N GLY A 93 16.16 15.90 11.95
CA GLY A 93 14.72 15.67 12.04
C GLY A 93 13.96 16.89 12.57
N ARG A 94 14.56 17.65 13.50
CA ARG A 94 13.98 18.89 14.05
C ARG A 94 14.08 20.07 13.09
N GLU A 95 15.26 20.27 12.49
CA GLU A 95 15.50 21.42 11.60
C GLU A 95 14.72 21.32 10.27
N LEU A 96 14.56 20.11 9.75
CA LEU A 96 13.90 19.85 8.47
C LEU A 96 12.43 19.41 8.62
N ASP A 97 11.97 19.20 9.85
CA ASP A 97 10.65 18.63 10.15
C ASP A 97 10.38 17.29 9.42
N ILE A 98 11.36 16.37 9.52
CA ILE A 98 11.33 15.06 8.86
C ILE A 98 11.64 13.93 9.84
N SER A 99 11.17 12.73 9.52
CA SER A 99 11.53 11.53 10.26
C SER A 99 12.62 10.75 9.53
N ILE A 100 13.84 10.82 10.01
CA ILE A 100 14.97 10.07 9.47
C ILE A 100 14.95 8.63 10.00
N GLY A 101 14.64 8.45 11.30
CA GLY A 101 14.64 7.14 11.94
C GLY A 101 16.02 6.47 11.90
N ASN A 102 16.03 5.16 11.71
CA ASN A 102 17.25 4.36 11.61
C ASN A 102 17.57 3.98 10.14
N ARG A 103 17.27 4.88 9.19
CA ARG A 103 17.57 4.65 7.78
C ARG A 103 19.07 4.66 7.56
N ALA A 104 19.55 3.70 6.75
CA ALA A 104 20.92 3.68 6.30
C ALA A 104 21.12 4.80 5.27
N GLY A 105 22.18 5.57 5.43
CA GLY A 105 22.72 6.45 4.42
C GLY A 105 23.92 5.79 3.76
N GLU A 106 24.16 6.14 2.52
CA GLU A 106 25.35 5.76 1.76
C GLU A 106 26.51 6.68 2.18
N TRP A 107 27.51 6.12 2.81
CA TRP A 107 28.71 6.83 3.27
C TRP A 107 29.82 6.69 2.27
N SER A 108 30.38 7.81 1.86
CA SER A 108 31.61 7.91 1.08
C SER A 108 32.68 8.68 1.85
N ALA A 109 33.87 8.81 1.28
CA ALA A 109 34.96 9.59 1.89
C ALA A 109 34.55 11.02 2.23
N ASP A 110 33.78 11.67 1.34
CA ASP A 110 33.49 13.11 1.39
C ASP A 110 32.07 13.44 1.84
N GLU A 111 31.09 12.53 1.62
CA GLU A 111 29.69 12.81 1.90
C GLU A 111 28.92 11.63 2.49
N VAL A 112 27.77 11.94 3.07
CA VAL A 112 26.73 10.97 3.43
C VAL A 112 25.47 11.32 2.68
N TYR A 113 25.05 10.42 1.76
CA TYR A 113 23.82 10.56 1.03
C TYR A 113 22.69 9.78 1.69
N LEU A 114 21.53 10.38 1.87
CA LEU A 114 20.36 9.76 2.48
C LEU A 114 19.14 9.93 1.60
N ALA A 115 18.66 8.81 1.04
CA ALA A 115 17.39 8.78 0.32
C ALA A 115 16.22 8.78 1.31
N LEU A 116 15.24 9.65 1.11
CA LEU A 116 14.07 9.85 1.96
C LEU A 116 12.78 9.72 1.13
N PRO A 117 12.54 8.57 0.48
CA PRO A 117 11.36 8.38 -0.37
C PRO A 117 10.08 8.51 0.46
N ARG A 118 9.03 9.10 -0.16
CA ARG A 118 7.73 9.37 0.47
C ARG A 118 6.59 9.16 -0.53
N PRO A 119 5.37 8.92 -0.06
CA PRO A 119 4.23 8.84 -0.98
C PRO A 119 4.04 10.15 -1.74
N GLY A 120 3.80 10.05 -3.04
CA GLY A 120 3.56 11.21 -3.91
C GLY A 120 4.77 12.08 -4.19
N GLY A 121 5.98 11.62 -3.85
CA GLY A 121 7.19 12.38 -4.08
C GLY A 121 8.44 11.67 -3.64
N ASP A 122 9.53 12.41 -3.71
CA ASP A 122 10.85 11.96 -3.26
C ASP A 122 11.49 13.05 -2.40
N ALA A 123 12.42 12.68 -1.56
CA ALA A 123 13.32 13.60 -0.91
C ALA A 123 14.69 12.94 -0.77
N TRP A 124 15.71 13.74 -0.67
CA TRP A 124 17.07 13.30 -0.39
C TRP A 124 17.82 14.35 0.43
N LEU A 125 18.85 13.91 1.10
CA LEU A 125 19.74 14.74 1.89
C LEU A 125 21.18 14.32 1.59
N SER A 126 22.05 15.28 1.28
CA SER A 126 23.49 15.11 1.22
C SER A 126 24.13 15.90 2.35
N LEU A 127 25.10 15.31 3.04
CA LEU A 127 25.85 15.90 4.14
C LEU A 127 27.34 15.78 3.84
N ASP A 128 28.01 16.90 3.57
CA ASP A 128 29.47 16.99 3.42
C ASP A 128 30.15 16.73 4.77
N ARG A 129 31.02 15.73 4.81
CA ARG A 129 31.70 15.27 6.02
C ARG A 129 32.83 16.17 6.49
N SER A 130 33.34 17.01 5.61
CA SER A 130 34.44 17.93 5.90
C SER A 130 33.98 19.28 6.41
N THR A 131 32.96 19.84 5.74
CA THR A 131 32.44 21.18 6.02
C THR A 131 31.20 21.17 6.91
N GLY A 132 30.45 20.05 6.93
CA GLY A 132 29.17 19.95 7.56
C GLY A 132 28.06 20.64 6.76
N ALA A 133 28.31 21.01 5.49
CA ALA A 133 27.26 21.50 4.62
C ALA A 133 26.20 20.44 4.35
N ILE A 134 24.95 20.84 4.39
CA ILE A 134 23.81 19.96 4.18
C ILE A 134 22.97 20.54 3.07
N GLU A 135 22.68 19.70 2.08
CA GLU A 135 21.71 19.98 1.04
C GLU A 135 20.52 19.03 1.22
N TYR A 136 19.33 19.59 1.28
CA TYR A 136 18.07 18.83 1.36
C TYR A 136 17.17 19.27 0.23
N GLU A 137 16.70 18.31 -0.52
CA GLU A 137 15.70 18.51 -1.55
C GLU A 137 14.47 17.64 -1.30
N ARG A 138 13.31 18.25 -1.50
CA ARG A 138 12.02 17.58 -1.40
C ARG A 138 11.19 17.90 -2.62
N THR A 139 10.84 16.89 -3.40
CA THR A 139 9.95 17.01 -4.55
C THR A 139 8.59 16.38 -4.25
N GLY A 140 7.52 17.13 -4.46
CA GLY A 140 6.15 16.67 -4.42
C GLY A 140 5.56 16.62 -5.83
N ARG A 141 4.87 15.53 -6.17
CA ARG A 141 4.22 15.33 -7.49
C ARG A 141 2.70 15.55 -7.46
N GLY A 142 2.19 16.09 -6.36
CA GLY A 142 0.77 16.42 -6.19
C GLY A 142 -0.09 15.29 -5.60
N ALA A 143 -1.36 15.61 -5.35
CA ALA A 143 -2.29 14.75 -4.63
C ALA A 143 -2.59 13.43 -5.36
N ILE A 144 -2.67 13.45 -6.69
CA ILE A 144 -2.95 12.24 -7.49
C ILE A 144 -1.77 11.26 -7.39
N ALA A 145 -0.53 11.73 -7.48
CA ALA A 145 0.65 10.90 -7.30
C ALA A 145 0.71 10.32 -5.87
N TYR A 146 0.32 11.11 -4.87
CA TYR A 146 0.22 10.66 -3.48
C TYR A 146 -0.81 9.51 -3.34
N LEU A 147 -2.01 9.67 -3.86
CA LEU A 147 -3.05 8.65 -3.83
C LEU A 147 -2.66 7.38 -4.61
N ASN A 148 -1.98 7.54 -5.74
CA ASN A 148 -1.47 6.43 -6.53
C ASN A 148 -0.39 5.63 -5.79
N ASP A 149 0.49 6.31 -5.05
CA ASP A 149 1.50 5.64 -4.24
C ASP A 149 0.86 4.94 -3.02
N LEU A 150 -0.17 5.53 -2.39
CA LEU A 150 -0.97 4.87 -1.37
C LEU A 150 -1.68 3.62 -1.91
N HIS A 151 -2.25 3.71 -3.11
CA HIS A 151 -2.89 2.57 -3.77
C HIS A 151 -1.93 1.38 -3.94
N LYS A 152 -0.67 1.67 -4.28
CA LYS A 152 0.40 0.67 -4.43
C LYS A 152 1.06 0.26 -3.11
N GLY A 153 0.76 0.93 -1.99
CA GLY A 153 1.50 0.79 -0.74
C GLY A 153 2.94 1.30 -0.80
N ARG A 154 3.28 2.11 -1.84
CA ARG A 154 4.65 2.55 -2.09
C ARG A 154 5.05 3.67 -1.12
N ASN A 155 6.16 3.46 -0.40
CA ASN A 155 6.73 4.42 0.55
C ASN A 155 5.76 4.89 1.66
N ALA A 156 4.66 4.16 1.89
CA ALA A 156 3.60 4.55 2.82
C ALA A 156 3.80 4.06 4.27
N GLY A 157 4.89 3.32 4.50
CA GLY A 157 5.25 2.80 5.81
C GLY A 157 4.51 1.51 6.19
N PRO A 158 4.98 0.80 7.24
CA PRO A 158 4.50 -0.53 7.60
C PRO A 158 3.03 -0.54 8.06
N ALA A 159 2.56 0.50 8.74
CA ALA A 159 1.16 0.58 9.18
C ALA A 159 0.18 0.60 8.01
N TRP A 160 0.53 1.29 6.93
CA TRP A 160 -0.28 1.29 5.71
C TRP A 160 -0.23 -0.05 4.98
N GLY A 161 0.93 -0.72 4.95
CA GLY A 161 1.05 -2.09 4.43
C GLY A 161 0.10 -3.05 5.16
N TRP A 162 0.11 -3.06 6.48
CA TRP A 162 -0.83 -3.86 7.29
C TRP A 162 -2.30 -3.54 6.99
N PHE A 163 -2.64 -2.26 6.82
CA PHE A 163 -3.99 -1.88 6.44
C PHE A 163 -4.39 -2.49 5.10
N ILE A 164 -3.51 -2.43 4.08
CA ILE A 164 -3.78 -3.02 2.76
C ILE A 164 -3.99 -4.53 2.87
N ASP A 165 -3.17 -5.24 3.64
CA ASP A 165 -3.27 -6.69 3.82
C ASP A 165 -4.59 -7.08 4.48
N VAL A 166 -4.96 -6.43 5.58
CA VAL A 166 -6.25 -6.67 6.26
C VAL A 166 -7.43 -6.35 5.35
N PHE A 167 -7.35 -5.24 4.61
CA PHE A 167 -8.37 -4.86 3.65
C PHE A 167 -8.49 -5.88 2.51
N ALA A 168 -7.38 -6.36 1.96
CA ALA A 168 -7.36 -7.39 0.92
C ALA A 168 -7.99 -8.70 1.42
N ILE A 169 -7.72 -9.12 2.66
CA ILE A 169 -8.35 -10.29 3.28
C ILE A 169 -9.87 -10.09 3.41
N ALA A 170 -10.31 -8.91 3.85
CA ALA A 170 -11.74 -8.60 3.95
C ALA A 170 -12.43 -8.65 2.57
N CYS A 171 -11.79 -8.10 1.53
CA CYS A 171 -12.27 -8.19 0.15
C CYS A 171 -12.33 -9.65 -0.35
N LEU A 172 -11.33 -10.46 -0.01
CA LEU A 172 -11.32 -11.88 -0.37
C LEU A 172 -12.49 -12.63 0.28
N VAL A 173 -12.74 -12.42 1.57
CA VAL A 173 -13.90 -12.99 2.28
C VAL A 173 -15.20 -12.53 1.64
N PHE A 174 -15.33 -11.25 1.31
CA PHE A 174 -16.48 -10.69 0.60
C PHE A 174 -16.72 -11.40 -0.74
N CYS A 175 -15.68 -11.52 -1.57
CA CYS A 175 -15.76 -12.15 -2.88
C CYS A 175 -16.14 -13.65 -2.77
N ILE A 176 -15.49 -14.40 -1.88
CA ILE A 176 -15.75 -15.83 -1.69
C ILE A 176 -17.18 -16.05 -1.19
N THR A 177 -17.60 -15.33 -0.15
CA THR A 177 -18.96 -15.45 0.37
C THR A 177 -20.00 -15.02 -0.65
N GLY A 178 -19.73 -13.95 -1.41
CA GLY A 178 -20.56 -13.51 -2.52
C GLY A 178 -20.69 -14.55 -3.62
N LEU A 179 -19.61 -15.22 -4.00
CA LEU A 179 -19.62 -16.29 -4.99
C LEU A 179 -20.47 -17.49 -4.52
N PHE A 180 -20.37 -17.89 -3.25
CA PHE A 180 -21.23 -18.94 -2.69
C PHE A 180 -22.71 -18.53 -2.66
N LEU A 181 -23.01 -17.29 -2.25
CA LEU A 181 -24.39 -16.78 -2.27
C LEU A 181 -24.92 -16.71 -3.70
N LEU A 182 -24.11 -16.29 -4.64
CA LEU A 182 -24.45 -16.27 -6.05
C LEU A 182 -24.76 -17.66 -6.58
N HIS A 183 -23.93 -18.67 -6.22
CA HIS A 183 -24.16 -20.07 -6.56
C HIS A 183 -25.52 -20.58 -6.05
N LEU A 184 -25.85 -20.26 -4.80
CA LEU A 184 -27.11 -20.70 -4.18
C LEU A 184 -28.35 -20.08 -4.85
N HIS A 185 -28.23 -18.87 -5.42
CA HIS A 185 -29.31 -18.13 -6.06
C HIS A 185 -29.29 -18.24 -7.60
N ALA A 186 -28.26 -18.86 -8.19
CA ALA A 186 -28.05 -18.93 -9.64
C ALA A 186 -29.16 -19.71 -10.36
N ARG A 187 -29.91 -20.63 -9.68
CA ARG A 187 -31.00 -21.41 -10.27
C ARG A 187 -32.07 -20.55 -10.92
N GLN A 188 -32.29 -19.34 -10.44
CA GLN A 188 -33.30 -18.41 -10.96
C GLN A 188 -32.77 -17.49 -12.08
N ARG A 189 -31.44 -17.49 -12.36
CA ARG A 189 -30.79 -16.58 -13.30
C ARG A 189 -29.81 -17.32 -14.21
N ARG A 190 -30.27 -17.70 -15.40
CA ARG A 190 -29.49 -18.52 -16.36
C ARG A 190 -28.15 -17.88 -16.79
N MET A 191 -28.08 -16.55 -16.82
CA MET A 191 -26.89 -15.81 -17.26
C MET A 191 -25.80 -15.66 -16.18
N THR A 192 -26.05 -16.12 -14.95
CA THR A 192 -25.10 -15.97 -13.84
C THR A 192 -23.72 -16.58 -14.16
N TRP A 193 -23.70 -17.85 -14.51
CA TRP A 193 -22.43 -18.54 -14.78
C TRP A 193 -21.74 -18.10 -16.06
N PRO A 194 -22.42 -17.83 -17.19
CA PRO A 194 -21.81 -17.20 -18.36
C PRO A 194 -21.14 -15.86 -18.02
N LEU A 195 -21.77 -14.99 -17.23
CA LEU A 195 -21.19 -13.70 -16.84
C LEU A 195 -19.97 -13.86 -15.91
N VAL A 196 -20.02 -14.76 -14.94
CA VAL A 196 -18.86 -15.09 -14.09
C VAL A 196 -17.71 -15.64 -14.93
N GLY A 197 -18.02 -16.53 -15.89
CA GLY A 197 -17.04 -17.09 -16.81
C GLY A 197 -16.40 -16.01 -17.70
N LEU A 198 -17.17 -15.07 -18.22
CA LEU A 198 -16.64 -13.92 -19.00
C LEU A 198 -15.74 -13.04 -18.14
N GLY A 199 -16.12 -12.78 -16.87
CA GLY A 199 -15.31 -12.03 -15.93
C GLY A 199 -13.94 -12.65 -15.67
N LEU A 200 -13.79 -13.96 -15.82
CA LEU A 200 -12.51 -14.66 -15.73
C LEU A 200 -11.79 -14.73 -17.08
N LEU A 201 -12.52 -15.10 -18.15
CA LEU A 201 -11.93 -15.36 -19.47
C LEU A 201 -11.38 -14.09 -20.15
N ILE A 202 -12.09 -12.96 -20.04
CA ILE A 202 -11.67 -11.73 -20.69
C ILE A 202 -10.28 -11.28 -20.19
N PRO A 203 -10.03 -11.07 -18.89
CA PRO A 203 -8.70 -10.66 -18.43
C PRO A 203 -7.62 -11.71 -18.71
N LEU A 204 -7.96 -13.00 -18.64
CA LEU A 204 -7.02 -14.08 -18.94
C LEU A 204 -6.60 -14.03 -20.44
N LEU A 205 -7.54 -13.89 -21.36
CA LEU A 205 -7.25 -13.78 -22.79
C LEU A 205 -6.46 -12.51 -23.11
N LEU A 206 -6.81 -11.37 -22.50
CA LEU A 206 -6.05 -10.14 -22.66
C LEU A 206 -4.60 -10.31 -22.18
N ALA A 207 -4.40 -10.95 -21.03
CA ALA A 207 -3.07 -11.20 -20.48
C ALA A 207 -2.24 -12.13 -21.38
N LEU A 208 -2.84 -13.21 -21.89
CA LEU A 208 -2.13 -14.20 -22.72
C LEU A 208 -1.87 -13.73 -24.15
N LEU A 209 -2.75 -12.91 -24.73
CA LEU A 209 -2.66 -12.54 -26.14
C LEU A 209 -2.05 -11.17 -26.40
N LEU A 210 -2.12 -10.25 -25.43
CA LEU A 210 -1.71 -8.85 -25.62
C LEU A 210 -0.55 -8.40 -24.72
N ILE A 211 -0.24 -9.16 -23.65
CA ILE A 211 0.89 -8.85 -22.76
C ILE A 211 2.00 -9.85 -23.04
N HIS A 212 3.03 -9.40 -23.75
CA HIS A 212 4.25 -10.17 -24.08
C HIS A 212 5.45 -9.54 -23.41
#